data_02a5e29585a75f6b62a09cb6aff8dba4
#
_entry.id   02a5e29585a75f6b62a09cb6aff8dba4
#
_cell.length_a   1.000
_cell.length_b   1.000
_cell.length_c   1.000
_cell.angle_alpha   90.00
_cell.angle_beta   90.00
_cell.angle_gamma   90.00
#
_symmetry.space_group_name_H-M   'P 1'
#
loop_
_entity.id
_entity.type
_entity.pdbx_description
1 polymer ?
#
loop_
_entity_poly.entity_id
_entity_poly.type
_entity_poly.pdbx_seq_one_letter_code
_entity_poly.pdbx_strand_id
1 'polypeptide(L)'
;MTREAMVVMKKVLVLVDDLLFASRIEGTLGACGYDVRIAPVMLEVARVAREWAPDGIVISFGTPFQDWEGAIRAIRSEPSFAETPLLAFGPHVDTAGRAAAAKAGATHVVTNGAFFNRMPDVIAALLGK
;
A
#
# COMPACT_ATOMS: atom_id res chain seq x y z
N MET A 1 -35.56 -1.52 -1.48
CA MET A 1 -34.19 -1.16 -1.81
C MET A 1 -33.49 -0.59 -0.58
N THR A 2 -32.33 -0.99 -0.35
CA THR A 2 -31.63 -0.55 0.84
C THR A 2 -30.44 0.33 0.47
N ARG A 3 -30.22 1.29 1.35
CA ARG A 3 -29.11 2.20 1.21
C ARG A 3 -27.78 1.48 1.42
N GLU A 4 -27.81 0.42 2.21
CA GLU A 4 -26.61 -0.33 2.53
C GLU A 4 -25.96 -0.93 1.29
N ALA A 5 -26.77 -1.26 0.29
CA ALA A 5 -26.23 -1.80 -0.95
C ALA A 5 -25.36 -0.80 -1.69
N MET A 6 -25.42 0.48 -1.30
CA MET A 6 -24.67 1.52 -1.97
C MET A 6 -23.37 1.89 -1.24
N VAL A 7 -23.08 1.21 -0.14
CA VAL A 7 -21.86 1.49 0.60
C VAL A 7 -20.64 1.08 -0.23
N VAL A 8 -19.72 2.00 -0.41
CA VAL A 8 -18.53 1.77 -1.20
C VAL A 8 -17.36 1.61 -0.25
N MET A 9 -16.70 0.45 -0.35
CA MET A 9 -15.52 0.17 0.46
C MET A 9 -14.32 0.86 -0.15
N LYS A 10 -13.43 1.39 0.70
CA LYS A 10 -12.18 1.95 0.22
C LYS A 10 -11.29 0.82 -0.26
N LYS A 11 -10.61 1.08 -1.36
CA LYS A 11 -9.76 0.09 -2.02
C LYS A 11 -8.30 0.31 -1.66
N VAL A 12 -7.64 -0.74 -1.18
CA VAL A 12 -6.23 -0.68 -0.82
C VAL A 12 -5.47 -1.69 -1.68
N LEU A 13 -4.55 -1.18 -2.47
CA LEU A 13 -3.67 -2.02 -3.29
C LEU A 13 -2.40 -2.29 -2.50
N VAL A 14 -2.04 -3.56 -2.36
CA VAL A 14 -0.93 -3.99 -1.52
C VAL A 14 0.13 -4.67 -2.39
N LEU A 15 1.34 -4.11 -2.39
CA LEU A 15 2.44 -4.58 -3.20
C LEU A 15 3.46 -5.25 -2.30
N VAL A 16 3.28 -6.55 -2.07
CA VAL A 16 4.20 -7.37 -1.29
C VAL A 16 4.34 -8.72 -1.97
N ASP A 17 5.52 -9.32 -1.89
CA ASP A 17 5.76 -10.66 -2.42
C ASP A 17 5.92 -11.71 -1.32
N ASP A 18 5.87 -11.31 -0.06
CA ASP A 18 5.92 -12.23 1.08
C ASP A 18 4.49 -12.69 1.38
N LEU A 19 4.25 -13.99 1.24
CA LEU A 19 2.91 -14.55 1.37
C LEU A 19 2.35 -14.42 2.79
N LEU A 20 3.22 -14.48 3.81
CA LEU A 20 2.76 -14.32 5.19
C LEU A 20 2.33 -12.88 5.43
N PHE A 21 3.11 -11.92 4.94
CA PHE A 21 2.73 -10.51 5.03
C PHE A 21 1.43 -10.25 4.27
N ALA A 22 1.33 -10.75 3.05
CA ALA A 22 0.14 -10.55 2.23
C ALA A 22 -1.10 -11.09 2.93
N SER A 23 -1.02 -12.30 3.46
CA SER A 23 -2.14 -12.93 4.14
C SER A 23 -2.56 -12.13 5.37
N ARG A 24 -1.60 -11.68 6.15
CA ARG A 24 -1.87 -10.93 7.36
C ARG A 24 -2.49 -9.57 7.05
N ILE A 25 -1.98 -8.89 6.04
CA ILE A 25 -2.53 -7.59 5.64
C ILE A 25 -3.95 -7.75 5.13
N GLU A 26 -4.16 -8.72 4.25
CA GLU A 26 -5.47 -8.95 3.67
C GLU A 26 -6.50 -9.31 4.75
N GLY A 27 -6.11 -10.17 5.69
CA GLY A 27 -7.02 -10.57 6.76
C GLY A 27 -7.37 -9.41 7.67
N THR A 28 -6.40 -8.64 8.08
CA THR A 28 -6.61 -7.51 8.99
C THR A 28 -7.43 -6.41 8.34
N LEU A 29 -7.05 -5.98 7.14
CA LEU A 29 -7.74 -4.88 6.47
C LEU A 29 -9.11 -5.28 5.95
N GLY A 30 -9.24 -6.54 5.51
CA GLY A 30 -10.55 -7.05 5.11
C GLY A 30 -11.53 -7.03 6.25
N ALA A 31 -11.08 -7.42 7.45
CA ALA A 31 -11.92 -7.38 8.64
C ALA A 31 -12.31 -5.96 9.04
N CYS A 32 -11.51 -4.97 8.64
CA CYS A 32 -11.81 -3.55 8.89
C CYS A 32 -12.74 -2.94 7.84
N GLY A 33 -13.14 -3.72 6.84
CA GLY A 33 -14.07 -3.24 5.82
C GLY A 33 -13.43 -2.68 4.57
N TYR A 34 -12.13 -2.87 4.39
CA TYR A 34 -11.47 -2.43 3.16
C TYR A 34 -11.55 -3.50 2.08
N ASP A 35 -11.58 -3.05 0.84
CA ASP A 35 -11.47 -3.94 -0.31
C ASP A 35 -9.98 -4.02 -0.66
N VAL A 36 -9.37 -5.16 -0.44
CA VAL A 36 -7.91 -5.33 -0.54
C VAL A 36 -7.55 -6.16 -1.75
N ARG A 37 -6.61 -5.68 -2.53
CA ARG A 37 -6.04 -6.45 -3.64
C ARG A 37 -4.54 -6.58 -3.44
N ILE A 38 -4.03 -7.80 -3.51
CA ILE A 38 -2.61 -8.07 -3.38
C ILE A 38 -2.02 -8.19 -4.78
N ALA A 39 -0.95 -7.46 -5.04
CA ALA A 39 -0.21 -7.56 -6.29
C ALA A 39 1.24 -7.91 -5.96
N PRO A 40 1.65 -9.18 -6.17
CA PRO A 40 3.00 -9.60 -5.81
C PRO A 40 4.07 -9.16 -6.80
N VAL A 41 3.67 -8.74 -7.99
CA VAL A 41 4.62 -8.31 -9.03
C VAL A 41 4.54 -6.79 -9.17
N MET A 42 5.57 -6.13 -8.68
CA MET A 42 5.57 -4.65 -8.65
C MET A 42 5.79 -4.02 -10.01
N LEU A 43 6.36 -4.77 -10.94
CA LEU A 43 6.60 -4.25 -12.28
C LEU A 43 5.32 -3.81 -12.99
N GLU A 44 4.18 -4.41 -12.63
CA GLU A 44 2.91 -4.10 -13.29
C GLU A 44 2.02 -3.18 -12.48
N VAL A 45 2.57 -2.51 -11.47
CA VAL A 45 1.75 -1.76 -10.53
C VAL A 45 0.95 -0.64 -11.22
N ALA A 46 1.56 0.05 -12.17
CA ALA A 46 0.85 1.15 -12.83
C ALA A 46 -0.38 0.64 -13.59
N ARG A 47 -0.25 -0.50 -14.26
CA ARG A 47 -1.36 -1.10 -14.97
C ARG A 47 -2.48 -1.52 -14.02
N VAL A 48 -2.11 -2.19 -12.93
CA VAL A 48 -3.10 -2.65 -11.94
C VAL A 48 -3.80 -1.44 -11.31
N ALA A 49 -3.05 -0.39 -10.98
CA ALA A 49 -3.62 0.80 -10.40
C ALA A 49 -4.62 1.46 -11.37
N ARG A 50 -4.27 1.55 -12.64
CA ARG A 50 -5.18 2.13 -13.62
C ARG A 50 -6.47 1.33 -13.75
N GLU A 51 -6.37 0.01 -13.72
CA GLU A 51 -7.54 -0.86 -13.89
C GLU A 51 -8.43 -0.89 -12.67
N TRP A 52 -7.86 -0.79 -11.49
CA TRP A 52 -8.61 -0.97 -10.24
C TRP A 52 -8.91 0.34 -9.52
N ALA A 53 -8.12 1.37 -9.73
CA ALA A 53 -8.28 2.71 -9.14
C ALA A 53 -8.34 2.65 -7.61
N PRO A 54 -7.23 2.26 -6.95
CA PRO A 54 -7.21 2.17 -5.48
C PRO A 54 -7.29 3.54 -4.83
N ASP A 55 -7.83 3.57 -3.61
CA ASP A 55 -7.87 4.77 -2.78
C ASP A 55 -6.58 4.96 -2.00
N GLY A 56 -5.85 3.88 -1.76
CA GLY A 56 -4.56 3.92 -1.09
C GLY A 56 -3.70 2.75 -1.53
N ILE A 57 -2.39 2.91 -1.34
CA ILE A 57 -1.42 1.90 -1.76
C ILE A 57 -0.47 1.62 -0.62
N VAL A 58 -0.18 0.33 -0.40
CA VAL A 58 0.78 -0.13 0.61
C VAL A 58 1.86 -0.91 -0.10
N ILE A 59 3.12 -0.58 0.15
CA ILE A 59 4.22 -1.25 -0.54
C ILE A 59 5.33 -1.58 0.46
N SER A 60 5.93 -2.77 0.29
CA SER A 60 7.06 -3.18 1.12
C SER A 60 8.37 -2.75 0.45
N PHE A 61 9.23 -2.05 1.19
CA PHE A 61 10.59 -1.78 0.71
C PHE A 61 11.59 -2.78 1.24
N GLY A 62 11.11 -3.83 1.91
CA GLY A 62 11.97 -4.91 2.40
C GLY A 62 12.03 -6.10 1.46
N THR A 63 11.79 -5.89 0.18
CA THR A 63 11.82 -6.97 -0.80
C THR A 63 12.99 -6.79 -1.76
N PRO A 64 14.05 -7.61 -1.64
CA PRO A 64 15.22 -7.43 -2.48
C PRO A 64 15.03 -7.87 -3.93
N PHE A 65 13.95 -8.58 -4.23
CA PHE A 65 13.72 -9.12 -5.56
C PHE A 65 12.75 -8.30 -6.40
N GLN A 66 12.28 -7.17 -5.87
CA GLN A 66 11.34 -6.32 -6.57
C GLN A 66 11.89 -4.90 -6.63
N ASP A 67 11.60 -4.21 -7.72
CA ASP A 67 11.98 -2.80 -7.83
C ASP A 67 10.88 -1.95 -7.22
N TRP A 68 10.84 -1.95 -5.89
CA TRP A 68 9.81 -1.20 -5.16
C TRP A 68 9.96 0.32 -5.38
N GLU A 69 11.18 0.78 -5.53
CA GLU A 69 11.44 2.21 -5.75
C GLU A 69 10.90 2.65 -7.10
N GLY A 70 11.16 1.86 -8.14
CA GLY A 70 10.60 2.12 -9.46
C GLY A 70 9.09 2.03 -9.47
N ALA A 71 8.52 1.13 -8.67
CA ALA A 71 7.07 1.01 -8.55
C ALA A 71 6.46 2.30 -7.99
N ILE A 72 7.04 2.87 -6.94
CA ILE A 72 6.55 4.12 -6.38
C ILE A 72 6.64 5.24 -7.41
N ARG A 73 7.76 5.33 -8.11
CA ARG A 73 7.93 6.36 -9.13
C ARG A 73 6.94 6.19 -10.28
N ALA A 74 6.67 4.97 -10.69
CA ALA A 74 5.70 4.69 -11.75
C ALA A 74 4.31 5.17 -11.35
N ILE A 75 3.91 4.91 -10.10
CA ILE A 75 2.63 5.38 -9.59
C ILE A 75 2.59 6.91 -9.61
N ARG A 76 3.63 7.55 -9.11
CA ARG A 76 3.65 9.02 -9.04
C ARG A 76 3.71 9.68 -10.40
N SER A 77 4.16 8.96 -11.42
CA SER A 77 4.18 9.50 -12.80
C SER A 77 2.81 9.48 -13.45
N GLU A 78 1.85 8.73 -12.92
CA GLU A 78 0.50 8.71 -13.44
C GLU A 78 -0.27 9.90 -12.86
N PRO A 79 -0.79 10.80 -13.67
CA PRO A 79 -1.50 11.98 -13.14
C PRO A 79 -2.64 11.62 -12.19
N SER A 80 -3.35 10.52 -12.46
CA SER A 80 -4.46 10.10 -11.62
C SER A 80 -4.02 9.66 -10.24
N PHE A 81 -2.74 9.31 -10.05
CA PHE A 81 -2.23 8.80 -8.79
C PHE A 81 -1.13 9.64 -8.18
N ALA A 82 -0.95 10.88 -8.69
CA ALA A 82 0.10 11.75 -8.19
C ALA A 82 -0.09 12.08 -6.71
N GLU A 83 -1.33 12.09 -6.24
CA GLU A 83 -1.65 12.43 -4.85
C GLU A 83 -2.23 11.26 -4.07
N THR A 84 -2.32 10.08 -4.65
CA THR A 84 -2.89 8.93 -3.96
C THR A 84 -2.05 8.59 -2.73
N PRO A 85 -2.65 8.42 -1.55
CA PRO A 85 -1.89 8.06 -0.35
C PRO A 85 -1.15 6.75 -0.56
N LEU A 86 0.15 6.75 -0.24
CA LEU A 86 1.00 5.59 -0.42
C LEU A 86 1.87 5.41 0.82
N LEU A 87 1.76 4.27 1.45
CA LEU A 87 2.52 3.92 2.63
C LEU A 87 3.56 2.87 2.27
N ALA A 88 4.82 3.13 2.63
CA ALA A 88 5.89 2.15 2.47
C ALA A 88 6.28 1.61 3.84
N PHE A 89 6.49 0.31 3.95
CA PHE A 89 6.93 -0.29 5.20
C PHE A 89 8.09 -1.24 4.94
N GLY A 90 8.94 -1.41 5.95
CA GLY A 90 10.09 -2.28 5.81
C GLY A 90 10.88 -2.39 7.11
N PRO A 91 12.05 -3.06 7.07
CA PRO A 91 12.85 -3.29 8.26
C PRO A 91 13.32 -1.96 8.89
N HIS A 92 13.28 -1.89 10.22
CA HIS A 92 13.67 -0.66 10.91
C HIS A 92 15.16 -0.36 10.74
N VAL A 93 15.98 -1.38 10.51
CA VAL A 93 17.41 -1.19 10.34
C VAL A 93 17.77 -0.66 8.94
N ASP A 94 16.84 -0.71 8.01
CA ASP A 94 17.09 -0.25 6.65
C ASP A 94 16.78 1.24 6.55
N THR A 95 17.65 2.06 7.12
CA THR A 95 17.44 3.50 7.11
C THR A 95 17.58 4.09 5.71
N ALA A 96 18.46 3.50 4.89
CA ALA A 96 18.64 3.95 3.52
C ALA A 96 17.36 3.67 2.69
N GLY A 97 16.74 2.51 2.92
CA GLY A 97 15.49 2.16 2.24
C GLY A 97 14.37 3.09 2.62
N ARG A 98 14.29 3.45 3.91
CA ARG A 98 13.27 4.39 4.36
C ARG A 98 13.43 5.76 3.70
N ALA A 99 14.66 6.26 3.65
CA ALA A 99 14.92 7.55 3.01
C ALA A 99 14.61 7.48 1.52
N ALA A 100 14.98 6.38 0.87
CA ALA A 100 14.72 6.22 -0.56
C ALA A 100 13.21 6.13 -0.86
N ALA A 101 12.43 5.48 0.01
CA ALA A 101 10.99 5.38 -0.18
C ALA A 101 10.33 6.76 -0.08
N ALA A 102 10.74 7.56 0.89
CA ALA A 102 10.21 8.91 1.03
C ALA A 102 10.57 9.75 -0.19
N LYS A 103 11.81 9.65 -0.65
CA LYS A 103 12.28 10.41 -1.80
C LYS A 103 11.57 9.99 -3.09
N ALA A 104 11.24 8.71 -3.21
CA ALA A 104 10.55 8.22 -4.39
C ALA A 104 9.10 8.68 -4.45
N GLY A 105 8.50 9.09 -3.33
CA GLY A 105 7.16 9.64 -3.33
C GLY A 105 6.19 9.02 -2.34
N ALA A 106 6.65 8.20 -1.38
CA ALA A 106 5.76 7.64 -0.37
C ALA A 106 5.21 8.76 0.52
N THR A 107 3.92 8.68 0.83
CA THR A 107 3.28 9.62 1.74
C THR A 107 3.74 9.40 3.17
N HIS A 108 3.80 8.14 3.58
CA HIS A 108 4.25 7.73 4.91
C HIS A 108 5.21 6.58 4.77
N VAL A 109 6.22 6.54 5.63
CA VAL A 109 7.19 5.45 5.67
C VAL A 109 7.27 4.97 7.11
N VAL A 110 6.99 3.69 7.33
CA VAL A 110 6.96 3.12 8.69
C VAL A 110 7.78 1.82 8.72
N THR A 111 8.09 1.37 9.94
CA THR A 111 8.78 0.10 10.12
C THR A 111 7.78 -1.05 10.05
N ASN A 112 8.31 -2.27 9.83
CA ASN A 112 7.47 -3.47 9.87
C ASN A 112 6.71 -3.56 11.20
N GLY A 113 7.40 -3.35 12.31
CA GLY A 113 6.77 -3.44 13.62
C GLY A 113 5.65 -2.45 13.80
N ALA A 114 5.90 -1.19 13.46
CA ALA A 114 4.87 -0.15 13.58
C ALA A 114 3.67 -0.48 12.71
N PHE A 115 3.91 -0.96 11.50
CA PHE A 115 2.82 -1.27 10.58
C PHE A 115 1.98 -2.45 11.08
N PHE A 116 2.63 -3.58 11.41
CA PHE A 116 1.87 -4.78 11.77
C PHE A 116 1.25 -4.70 13.16
N ASN A 117 1.83 -3.93 14.07
CA ASN A 117 1.26 -3.79 15.41
C ASN A 117 0.05 -2.86 15.44
N ARG A 118 -0.03 -1.91 14.52
CA ARG A 118 -1.08 -0.90 14.53
C ARG A 118 -1.71 -0.68 13.16
N MET A 119 -1.83 -1.75 12.40
CA MET A 119 -2.27 -1.65 11.01
C MET A 119 -3.59 -0.90 10.83
N PRO A 120 -4.65 -1.19 11.59
CA PRO A 120 -5.90 -0.45 11.39
C PRO A 120 -5.72 1.06 11.57
N ASP A 121 -4.99 1.47 12.61
CA ASP A 121 -4.76 2.89 12.88
C ASP A 121 -3.92 3.53 11.79
N VAL A 122 -2.88 2.83 11.34
CA VAL A 122 -1.95 3.35 10.34
C VAL A 122 -2.68 3.56 9.01
N ILE A 123 -3.50 2.60 8.62
CA ILE A 123 -4.24 2.71 7.36
C ILE A 123 -5.33 3.78 7.46
N ALA A 124 -6.03 3.86 8.59
CA ALA A 124 -7.03 4.90 8.77
C ALA A 124 -6.41 6.30 8.64
N ALA A 125 -5.24 6.49 9.25
CA ALA A 125 -4.54 7.77 9.14
C ALA A 125 -4.10 8.05 7.70
N LEU A 126 -3.64 7.01 7.01
CA LEU A 126 -3.20 7.16 5.61
C LEU A 126 -4.35 7.63 4.72
N LEU A 127 -5.51 7.05 4.90
CA LEU A 127 -6.67 7.35 4.04
C LEU A 127 -7.47 8.55 4.53
N GLY A 128 -7.03 9.22 5.56
CA GLY A 128 -7.68 10.43 6.03
C GLY A 128 -8.93 10.17 6.85
N LYS A 129 -8.95 9.06 7.56
CA LYS A 129 -10.15 8.70 8.34
C LYS A 129 -9.99 9.03 9.81
#